data_f15a4d08558377f4dec3ddc7b6c0b530
#
_entry.id   f15a4d08558377f4dec3ddc7b6c0b530
#
_cell.length_a   1.000
_cell.length_b   1.000
_cell.length_c   1.000
_cell.angle_alpha   90.00
_cell.angle_beta   90.00
_cell.angle_gamma   90.00
#
_symmetry.space_group_name_H-M   'P 1'
#
loop_
_entity.id
_entity.type
_entity.pdbx_description
1 polymer ?
#
loop_
_entity_poly.entity_id
_entity_poly.type
_entity_poly.pdbx_seq_one_letter_code
_entity_poly.pdbx_strand_id
1 'polypeptide(L)'
;MARPKSANHDLKREEILDVAASCFAASSYPAASMNDLATALGTSKARLYHYYDSKQAILFDLLDRYTQLLLELIAEVQAPAKADAYTPKQAVHQLIKRFLQTYESSATRHIALLHSTQFLSETQQALVVERQRQVVSALGEMLSRAYPERLTAHNKIPLTMMLFGMINWTFTWLRPQGPLSYDAFALEVITTLENGFTSPKPEYQPHKP
;
A
#
# COMPACT_ATOMS: atom_id res chain seq x y z
N MET A 1 -16.24 -3.95 33.21
CA MET A 1 -16.81 -4.31 31.89
C MET A 1 -17.01 -3.06 31.05
N ALA A 2 -15.96 -2.61 30.31
CA ALA A 2 -16.00 -1.39 29.49
C ALA A 2 -15.64 -1.67 28.01
N ARG A 3 -16.07 -2.79 27.45
CA ARG A 3 -15.64 -3.27 26.12
C ARG A 3 -16.59 -3.02 24.92
N PRO A 4 -17.88 -2.72 25.04
CA PRO A 4 -18.73 -2.60 23.84
C PRO A 4 -18.62 -1.24 23.12
N LYS A 5 -18.32 -0.15 23.84
CA LYS A 5 -18.29 1.22 23.25
C LYS A 5 -17.07 1.48 22.36
N SER A 6 -15.89 1.01 22.72
CA SER A 6 -14.67 1.23 21.93
C SER A 6 -14.67 0.42 20.64
N ALA A 7 -15.03 -0.87 20.69
CA ALA A 7 -15.08 -1.73 19.50
C ALA A 7 -16.10 -1.24 18.46
N ASN A 8 -17.29 -0.79 18.89
CA ASN A 8 -18.30 -0.24 17.99
C ASN A 8 -17.88 1.13 17.41
N HIS A 9 -17.15 1.92 18.17
CA HIS A 9 -16.60 3.19 17.70
C HIS A 9 -15.53 2.96 16.62
N ASP A 10 -14.62 1.99 16.81
CA ASP A 10 -13.58 1.68 15.85
C ASP A 10 -14.16 1.06 14.56
N LEU A 11 -15.13 0.16 14.66
CA LEU A 11 -15.85 -0.37 13.49
C LEU A 11 -16.53 0.75 12.68
N LYS A 12 -17.13 1.74 13.37
CA LYS A 12 -17.73 2.88 12.67
C LYS A 12 -16.71 3.80 12.02
N ARG A 13 -15.53 3.95 12.61
CA ARG A 13 -14.43 4.67 11.97
C ARG A 13 -13.95 3.96 10.70
N GLU A 14 -13.78 2.64 10.72
CA GLU A 14 -13.43 1.87 9.51
C GLU A 14 -14.46 2.03 8.40
N GLU A 15 -15.76 1.95 8.71
CA GLU A 15 -16.82 2.20 7.74
C GLU A 15 -16.75 3.62 7.13
N ILE A 16 -16.44 4.64 7.94
CA ILE A 16 -16.23 6.01 7.48
C ILE A 16 -15.03 6.08 6.55
N LEU A 17 -13.92 5.41 6.89
CA LEU A 17 -12.70 5.40 6.08
C LEU A 17 -12.91 4.70 4.73
N ASP A 18 -13.65 3.58 4.68
CA ASP A 18 -13.95 2.87 3.43
C ASP A 18 -14.81 3.71 2.48
N VAL A 19 -15.85 4.36 3.03
CA VAL A 19 -16.68 5.27 2.22
C VAL A 19 -15.89 6.50 1.78
N ALA A 20 -15.06 7.07 2.65
CA ALA A 20 -14.20 8.20 2.29
C ALA A 20 -13.20 7.83 1.19
N ALA A 21 -12.55 6.66 1.30
CA ALA A 21 -11.64 6.15 0.27
C ALA A 21 -12.35 6.02 -1.08
N SER A 22 -13.58 5.47 -1.09
CA SER A 22 -14.39 5.33 -2.30
C SER A 22 -14.76 6.69 -2.91
N CYS A 23 -15.17 7.67 -2.09
CA CYS A 23 -15.47 9.02 -2.54
C CYS A 23 -14.23 9.73 -3.09
N PHE A 24 -13.09 9.62 -2.42
CA PHE A 24 -11.83 10.22 -2.87
C PHE A 24 -11.30 9.58 -4.15
N ALA A 25 -11.48 8.29 -4.34
CA ALA A 25 -11.13 7.60 -5.57
C ALA A 25 -12.04 7.99 -6.74
N ALA A 26 -13.34 8.19 -6.51
CA ALA A 26 -14.33 8.49 -7.55
C ALA A 26 -14.30 9.95 -8.03
N SER A 27 -14.17 10.91 -7.10
CA SER A 27 -14.29 12.34 -7.40
C SER A 27 -13.03 13.17 -7.12
N SER A 28 -11.96 12.56 -6.65
CA SER A 28 -10.75 13.13 -6.06
C SER A 28 -10.98 13.75 -4.66
N TYR A 29 -9.91 13.85 -3.86
CA TYR A 29 -10.00 14.45 -2.53
C TYR A 29 -10.45 15.92 -2.53
N PRO A 30 -9.98 16.82 -3.41
CA PRO A 30 -10.44 18.21 -3.41
C PRO A 30 -11.95 18.35 -3.68
N ALA A 31 -12.49 17.58 -4.59
CA ALA A 31 -13.89 17.68 -5.00
C ALA A 31 -14.87 17.09 -3.98
N ALA A 32 -14.47 16.06 -3.22
CA ALA A 32 -15.32 15.47 -2.19
C ALA A 32 -15.52 16.43 -1.01
N SER A 33 -16.75 16.50 -0.47
CA SER A 33 -17.08 17.29 0.71
C SER A 33 -17.54 16.44 1.89
N MET A 34 -17.56 17.00 3.11
CA MET A 34 -18.13 16.33 4.29
C MET A 34 -19.63 16.01 4.11
N ASN A 35 -20.34 16.75 3.27
CA ASN A 35 -21.76 16.45 2.95
C ASN A 35 -21.84 15.21 2.05
N ASP A 36 -20.97 15.09 1.04
CA ASP A 36 -20.96 13.92 0.15
C ASP A 36 -20.64 12.64 0.93
N LEU A 37 -19.66 12.71 1.85
CA LEU A 37 -19.32 11.61 2.74
C LEU A 37 -20.49 11.23 3.66
N ALA A 38 -21.18 12.22 4.26
CA ALA A 38 -22.33 11.96 5.11
C ALA A 38 -23.49 11.32 4.33
N THR A 39 -23.75 11.79 3.11
CA THR A 39 -24.75 11.23 2.20
C THR A 39 -24.42 9.79 1.82
N ALA A 40 -23.19 9.53 1.42
CA ALA A 40 -22.71 8.18 1.05
C ALA A 40 -22.77 7.19 2.23
N LEU A 41 -22.59 7.69 3.48
CA LEU A 41 -22.72 6.91 4.72
C LEU A 41 -24.17 6.74 5.18
N GLY A 42 -25.17 7.36 4.54
CA GLY A 42 -26.55 7.38 5.01
C GLY A 42 -26.71 8.04 6.38
N THR A 43 -25.90 9.06 6.69
CA THR A 43 -25.87 9.72 8.00
C THR A 43 -25.90 11.25 7.89
N SER A 44 -25.99 11.95 9.02
CA SER A 44 -25.92 13.41 9.03
C SER A 44 -24.47 13.91 9.11
N LYS A 45 -24.24 15.10 8.56
CA LYS A 45 -22.94 15.80 8.68
C LYS A 45 -22.54 16.01 10.14
N ALA A 46 -23.50 16.33 11.02
CA ALA A 46 -23.23 16.49 12.46
C ALA A 46 -22.73 15.18 13.10
N ARG A 47 -23.29 14.04 12.69
CA ARG A 47 -22.82 12.73 13.17
C ARG A 47 -21.44 12.38 12.65
N LEU A 48 -21.09 12.76 11.43
CA LEU A 48 -19.75 12.56 10.90
C LEU A 48 -18.71 13.38 11.67
N TYR A 49 -19.04 14.66 12.00
CA TYR A 49 -18.19 15.50 12.85
C TYR A 49 -17.99 14.96 14.27
N HIS A 50 -18.81 14.05 14.73
CA HIS A 50 -18.61 13.39 16.01
C HIS A 50 -17.42 12.40 15.99
N TYR A 51 -17.02 11.93 14.80
CA TYR A 51 -15.88 11.02 14.61
C TYR A 51 -14.63 11.72 14.11
N TYR A 52 -14.77 12.77 13.30
CA TYR A 52 -13.66 13.47 12.66
C TYR A 52 -13.92 14.96 12.55
N ASP A 53 -13.03 15.77 13.05
CA ASP A 53 -13.15 17.24 13.07
C ASP A 53 -13.08 17.86 11.66
N SER A 54 -12.55 17.15 10.67
CA SER A 54 -12.38 17.65 9.31
C SER A 54 -12.24 16.52 8.28
N LYS A 55 -12.44 16.85 7.00
CA LYS A 55 -12.11 15.97 5.88
C LYS A 55 -10.62 15.58 5.86
N GLN A 56 -9.74 16.51 6.26
CA GLN A 56 -8.30 16.24 6.37
C GLN A 56 -7.98 15.22 7.47
N ALA A 57 -8.69 15.27 8.61
CA ALA A 57 -8.55 14.27 9.67
C ALA A 57 -8.97 12.87 9.19
N ILE A 58 -10.02 12.77 8.38
CA ILE A 58 -10.41 11.50 7.73
C ILE A 58 -9.32 11.02 6.78
N LEU A 59 -8.81 11.90 5.90
CA LEU A 59 -7.74 11.54 4.97
C LEU A 59 -6.50 11.05 5.71
N PHE A 60 -6.09 11.76 6.76
CA PHE A 60 -4.91 11.38 7.53
C PHE A 60 -5.08 9.99 8.18
N ASP A 61 -6.20 9.74 8.87
CA ASP A 61 -6.46 8.44 9.52
C ASP A 61 -6.53 7.30 8.47
N LEU A 62 -7.13 7.58 7.30
CA LEU A 62 -7.17 6.65 6.18
C LEU A 62 -5.76 6.24 5.71
N LEU A 63 -4.90 7.22 5.44
CA LEU A 63 -3.56 6.98 4.92
C LEU A 63 -2.62 6.42 6.00
N ASP A 64 -2.78 6.87 7.24
CA ASP A 64 -2.04 6.40 8.40
C ASP A 64 -2.28 4.89 8.61
N ARG A 65 -3.56 4.47 8.71
CA ARG A 65 -3.93 3.06 8.88
C ARG A 65 -3.53 2.20 7.68
N TYR A 66 -3.69 2.73 6.47
CA TYR A 66 -3.33 1.96 5.27
C TYR A 66 -1.82 1.73 5.15
N THR A 67 -1.01 2.75 5.45
CA THR A 67 0.45 2.58 5.45
C THR A 67 0.92 1.68 6.60
N GLN A 68 0.25 1.73 7.75
CA GLN A 68 0.49 0.80 8.85
C GLN A 68 0.17 -0.65 8.44
N LEU A 69 -0.96 -0.89 7.78
CA LEU A 69 -1.32 -2.20 7.24
C LEU A 69 -0.24 -2.76 6.30
N LEU A 70 0.32 -1.94 5.41
CA LEU A 70 1.40 -2.39 4.51
C LEU A 70 2.67 -2.80 5.28
N LEU A 71 3.02 -2.10 6.36
CA LEU A 71 4.14 -2.47 7.23
C LEU A 71 3.86 -3.77 7.99
N GLU A 72 2.65 -3.96 8.48
CA GLU A 72 2.22 -5.19 9.17
C GLU A 72 2.30 -6.40 8.24
N LEU A 73 1.86 -6.27 6.98
CA LEU A 73 2.00 -7.34 5.98
C LEU A 73 3.46 -7.75 5.76
N ILE A 74 4.37 -6.79 5.72
CA ILE A 74 5.80 -7.09 5.61
C ILE A 74 6.29 -7.83 6.86
N ALA A 75 5.90 -7.38 8.05
CA ALA A 75 6.29 -8.01 9.30
C ALA A 75 5.76 -9.45 9.41
N GLU A 76 4.51 -9.68 9.01
CA GLU A 76 3.89 -11.01 8.96
C GLU A 76 4.66 -11.99 8.05
N VAL A 77 5.10 -11.53 6.87
CA VAL A 77 5.88 -12.36 5.95
C VAL A 77 7.32 -12.56 6.41
N GLN A 78 7.90 -11.56 7.09
CA GLN A 78 9.27 -11.67 7.61
C GLN A 78 9.38 -12.60 8.83
N ALA A 79 8.34 -12.74 9.64
CA ALA A 79 8.39 -13.57 10.84
C ALA A 79 8.66 -15.06 10.53
N PRO A 80 7.95 -15.73 9.59
CA PRO A 80 8.28 -17.07 9.14
C PRO A 80 9.66 -17.20 8.48
N ALA A 81 10.09 -16.20 7.71
CA ALA A 81 11.40 -16.21 7.08
C ALA A 81 12.55 -16.13 8.10
N LYS A 82 12.36 -15.42 9.21
CA LYS A 82 13.33 -15.38 10.32
C LYS A 82 13.38 -16.70 11.10
N ALA A 83 12.29 -17.47 11.08
CA ALA A 83 12.21 -18.81 11.70
C ALA A 83 12.58 -19.95 10.71
N ASP A 84 13.24 -19.63 9.58
CA ASP A 84 13.63 -20.58 8.52
C ASP A 84 12.46 -21.37 7.87
N ALA A 85 11.22 -20.92 8.09
CA ALA A 85 10.04 -21.52 7.45
C ALA A 85 9.90 -21.15 5.96
N TYR A 86 10.55 -20.07 5.52
CA TYR A 86 10.64 -19.62 4.14
C TYR A 86 12.08 -19.32 3.75
N THR A 87 12.48 -19.71 2.56
CA THR A 87 13.69 -19.16 1.97
C THR A 87 13.51 -17.65 1.68
N PRO A 88 14.59 -16.86 1.60
CA PRO A 88 14.47 -15.43 1.26
C PRO A 88 13.66 -15.15 -0.01
N LYS A 89 13.80 -15.99 -1.05
CA LYS A 89 13.01 -15.88 -2.29
C LYS A 89 11.53 -16.16 -2.05
N GLN A 90 11.20 -17.22 -1.33
CA GLN A 90 9.82 -17.54 -0.98
C GLN A 90 9.16 -16.41 -0.18
N ALA A 91 9.88 -15.76 0.73
CA ALA A 91 9.38 -14.61 1.47
C ALA A 91 9.04 -13.42 0.53
N VAL A 92 9.90 -13.13 -0.45
CA VAL A 92 9.59 -12.09 -1.48
C VAL A 92 8.37 -12.48 -2.30
N HIS A 93 8.25 -13.73 -2.75
CA HIS A 93 7.09 -14.22 -3.49
C HIS A 93 5.79 -14.11 -2.69
N GLN A 94 5.82 -14.48 -1.41
CA GLN A 94 4.66 -14.33 -0.52
C GLN A 94 4.28 -12.85 -0.34
N LEU A 95 5.26 -11.96 -0.19
CA LEU A 95 4.99 -10.54 -0.03
C LEU A 95 4.34 -9.94 -1.30
N ILE A 96 4.81 -10.30 -2.50
CA ILE A 96 4.19 -9.87 -3.77
C ILE A 96 2.71 -10.30 -3.83
N LYS A 97 2.42 -11.58 -3.50
CA LYS A 97 1.05 -12.09 -3.46
C LYS A 97 0.19 -11.32 -2.45
N ARG A 98 0.69 -11.14 -1.23
CA ARG A 98 -0.02 -10.43 -0.17
C ARG A 98 -0.29 -8.96 -0.51
N PHE A 99 0.65 -8.26 -1.12
CA PHE A 99 0.43 -6.90 -1.61
C PHE A 99 -0.68 -6.84 -2.67
N LEU A 100 -0.63 -7.71 -3.67
CA LEU A 100 -1.64 -7.72 -4.73
C LEU A 100 -3.04 -8.10 -4.21
N GLN A 101 -3.17 -9.06 -3.30
CA GLN A 101 -4.42 -9.38 -2.61
C GLN A 101 -4.96 -8.18 -1.80
N THR A 102 -4.06 -7.45 -1.13
CA THR A 102 -4.42 -6.23 -0.40
C THR A 102 -4.85 -5.12 -1.36
N TYR A 103 -4.17 -4.96 -2.50
CA TYR A 103 -4.54 -3.97 -3.51
C TYR A 103 -5.90 -4.29 -4.17
N GLU A 104 -6.23 -5.58 -4.35
CA GLU A 104 -7.55 -6.00 -4.80
C GLU A 104 -8.64 -5.61 -3.80
N SER A 105 -8.45 -5.94 -2.53
CA SER A 105 -9.45 -5.72 -1.48
C SER A 105 -9.53 -4.26 -0.99
N SER A 106 -8.46 -3.47 -1.18
CA SER A 106 -8.32 -2.11 -0.67
C SER A 106 -7.95 -1.10 -1.76
N ALA A 107 -8.39 -1.33 -3.01
CA ALA A 107 -8.01 -0.53 -4.17
C ALA A 107 -8.25 0.97 -3.97
N THR A 108 -9.38 1.37 -3.38
CA THR A 108 -9.71 2.78 -3.13
C THR A 108 -8.80 3.43 -2.09
N ARG A 109 -8.38 2.69 -1.07
CA ARG A 109 -7.40 3.16 -0.07
C ARG A 109 -6.02 3.33 -0.71
N HIS A 110 -5.64 2.41 -1.60
CA HIS A 110 -4.37 2.48 -2.34
C HIS A 110 -4.34 3.69 -3.29
N ILE A 111 -5.43 3.92 -4.05
CA ILE A 111 -5.60 5.11 -4.89
C ILE A 111 -5.49 6.40 -4.07
N ALA A 112 -6.15 6.45 -2.90
CA ALA A 112 -6.08 7.60 -2.01
C ALA A 112 -4.63 7.88 -1.55
N LEU A 113 -3.85 6.84 -1.22
CA LEU A 113 -2.44 6.98 -0.84
C LEU A 113 -1.59 7.56 -1.99
N LEU A 114 -1.80 7.10 -3.23
CA LEU A 114 -1.01 7.54 -4.37
C LEU A 114 -1.33 8.99 -4.81
N HIS A 115 -2.57 9.43 -4.62
CA HIS A 115 -3.04 10.70 -5.20
C HIS A 115 -3.39 11.79 -4.20
N SER A 116 -3.45 11.51 -2.89
CA SER A 116 -4.01 12.46 -1.93
C SER A 116 -3.06 12.90 -0.81
N THR A 117 -1.87 12.32 -0.71
CA THR A 117 -0.89 12.63 0.35
C THR A 117 -0.51 14.11 0.38
N GLN A 118 -0.49 14.78 -0.76
CA GLN A 118 -0.19 16.22 -0.89
C GLN A 118 -1.22 17.17 -0.23
N PHE A 119 -2.39 16.66 0.13
CA PHE A 119 -3.45 17.46 0.77
C PHE A 119 -3.41 17.38 2.31
N LEU A 120 -2.47 16.64 2.87
CA LEU A 120 -2.21 16.59 4.30
C LEU A 120 -1.44 17.83 4.77
N SER A 121 -1.46 18.12 6.08
CA SER A 121 -0.53 19.08 6.67
C SER A 121 0.91 18.56 6.53
N GLU A 122 1.89 19.46 6.57
CA GLU A 122 3.31 19.10 6.45
C GLU A 122 3.73 17.99 7.43
N THR A 123 3.31 18.09 8.68
CA THR A 123 3.60 17.07 9.71
C THR A 123 2.97 15.72 9.40
N GLN A 124 1.71 15.72 8.99
CA GLN A 124 0.98 14.49 8.62
C GLN A 124 1.56 13.87 7.34
N GLN A 125 1.88 14.71 6.35
CA GLN A 125 2.52 14.27 5.12
C GLN A 125 3.89 13.63 5.38
N ALA A 126 4.71 14.27 6.21
CA ALA A 126 6.02 13.73 6.59
C ALA A 126 5.91 12.34 7.23
N LEU A 127 4.92 12.13 8.11
CA LEU A 127 4.68 10.84 8.74
C LEU A 127 4.29 9.76 7.72
N VAL A 128 3.34 10.05 6.83
CA VAL A 128 2.89 9.10 5.79
C VAL A 128 4.03 8.77 4.82
N VAL A 129 4.77 9.78 4.37
CA VAL A 129 5.93 9.61 3.47
C VAL A 129 7.03 8.78 4.15
N GLU A 130 7.28 9.00 5.43
CA GLU A 130 8.27 8.21 6.17
C GLU A 130 7.87 6.73 6.24
N ARG A 131 6.59 6.41 6.48
CA ARG A 131 6.11 5.03 6.44
C ARG A 131 6.21 4.42 5.04
N GLN A 132 5.91 5.18 3.99
CA GLN A 132 6.15 4.72 2.61
C GLN A 132 7.62 4.38 2.36
N ARG A 133 8.56 5.20 2.87
CA ARG A 133 10.00 4.91 2.81
C ARG A 133 10.36 3.63 3.55
N GLN A 134 9.77 3.40 4.73
CA GLN A 134 9.96 2.16 5.50
C GLN A 134 9.47 0.94 4.72
N VAL A 135 8.31 1.01 4.05
CA VAL A 135 7.79 -0.05 3.18
C VAL A 135 8.78 -0.34 2.04
N VAL A 136 9.28 0.70 1.35
CA VAL A 136 10.26 0.55 0.26
C VAL A 136 11.57 -0.04 0.79
N SER A 137 12.08 0.47 1.91
CA SER A 137 13.31 -0.02 2.52
C SER A 137 13.21 -1.49 2.93
N ALA A 138 12.13 -1.87 3.59
CA ALA A 138 11.92 -3.24 4.06
C ALA A 138 11.85 -4.25 2.89
N LEU A 139 11.12 -3.92 1.82
CA LEU A 139 11.12 -4.74 0.60
C LEU A 139 12.50 -4.79 -0.05
N GLY A 140 13.23 -3.66 -0.11
CA GLY A 140 14.58 -3.61 -0.64
C GLY A 140 15.56 -4.52 0.13
N GLU A 141 15.44 -4.60 1.46
CA GLU A 141 16.23 -5.52 2.28
C GLU A 141 15.84 -6.99 2.02
N MET A 142 14.56 -7.29 1.84
CA MET A 142 14.12 -8.65 1.48
C MET A 142 14.67 -9.06 0.11
N LEU A 143 14.61 -8.18 -0.89
CA LEU A 143 15.19 -8.41 -2.22
C LEU A 143 16.70 -8.62 -2.15
N SER A 144 17.42 -7.83 -1.34
CA SER A 144 18.88 -7.98 -1.17
C SER A 144 19.26 -9.34 -0.60
N ARG A 145 18.47 -9.88 0.31
CA ARG A 145 18.67 -11.23 0.87
C ARG A 145 18.32 -12.33 -0.12
N ALA A 146 17.28 -12.11 -0.93
CA ALA A 146 16.82 -13.08 -1.92
C ALA A 146 17.74 -13.16 -3.15
N TYR A 147 18.35 -12.05 -3.54
CA TYR A 147 19.16 -11.91 -4.76
C TYR A 147 20.47 -11.14 -4.50
N PRO A 148 21.36 -11.65 -3.61
CA PRO A 148 22.56 -10.95 -3.18
C PRO A 148 23.53 -10.65 -4.35
N GLU A 149 23.58 -11.51 -5.37
CA GLU A 149 24.44 -11.32 -6.55
C GLU A 149 23.93 -10.22 -7.49
N ARG A 150 22.63 -9.88 -7.40
CA ARG A 150 21.97 -8.93 -8.30
C ARG A 150 21.84 -7.54 -7.70
N LEU A 151 21.53 -7.46 -6.40
CA LEU A 151 21.31 -6.20 -5.71
C LEU A 151 22.60 -5.68 -5.07
N THR A 152 22.83 -4.39 -5.27
CA THR A 152 23.97 -3.63 -4.69
C THR A 152 23.42 -2.39 -3.99
N ALA A 153 24.25 -1.69 -3.24
CA ALA A 153 23.87 -0.42 -2.60
C ALA A 153 23.36 0.61 -3.64
N HIS A 154 23.89 0.60 -4.86
CA HIS A 154 23.53 1.57 -5.92
C HIS A 154 22.21 1.25 -6.63
N ASN A 155 21.84 -0.03 -6.76
CA ASN A 155 20.64 -0.42 -7.52
C ASN A 155 19.49 -0.95 -6.67
N LYS A 156 19.67 -1.13 -5.36
CA LYS A 156 18.63 -1.64 -4.46
C LYS A 156 17.33 -0.84 -4.56
N ILE A 157 17.39 0.47 -4.38
CA ILE A 157 16.19 1.32 -4.45
C ILE A 157 15.58 1.34 -5.86
N PRO A 158 16.33 1.58 -6.96
CA PRO A 158 15.78 1.48 -8.32
C PRO A 158 15.08 0.15 -8.61
N LEU A 159 15.67 -0.99 -8.28
CA LEU A 159 15.07 -2.30 -8.53
C LEU A 159 13.83 -2.55 -7.64
N THR A 160 13.84 -2.07 -6.40
CA THR A 160 12.65 -2.11 -5.53
C THR A 160 11.52 -1.26 -6.12
N MET A 161 11.83 -0.07 -6.63
CA MET A 161 10.84 0.81 -7.27
C MET A 161 10.32 0.24 -8.60
N MET A 162 11.14 -0.51 -9.36
CA MET A 162 10.67 -1.25 -10.54
C MET A 162 9.61 -2.29 -10.15
N LEU A 163 9.83 -3.06 -9.08
CA LEU A 163 8.84 -4.00 -8.57
C LEU A 163 7.54 -3.28 -8.15
N PHE A 164 7.65 -2.19 -7.39
CA PHE A 164 6.48 -1.38 -7.05
C PHE A 164 5.79 -0.80 -8.30
N GLY A 165 6.53 -0.42 -9.34
CA GLY A 165 5.97 0.02 -10.61
C GLY A 165 5.10 -1.06 -11.29
N MET A 166 5.49 -2.32 -11.18
CA MET A 166 4.69 -3.44 -11.70
C MET A 166 3.38 -3.63 -10.90
N ILE A 167 3.42 -3.55 -9.57
CA ILE A 167 2.27 -3.91 -8.72
C ILE A 167 1.38 -2.72 -8.36
N ASN A 168 1.93 -1.51 -8.14
CA ASN A 168 1.15 -0.36 -7.70
C ASN A 168 0.21 0.19 -8.77
N TRP A 169 0.47 -0.07 -10.06
CA TRP A 169 -0.34 0.46 -11.18
C TRP A 169 -1.56 -0.41 -11.53
N THR A 170 -1.73 -1.54 -10.86
CA THR A 170 -2.79 -2.52 -11.13
C THR A 170 -4.20 -1.93 -11.03
N PHE A 171 -4.43 -0.97 -10.15
CA PHE A 171 -5.73 -0.33 -9.98
C PHE A 171 -6.26 0.36 -11.26
N THR A 172 -5.40 0.68 -12.23
CA THR A 172 -5.80 1.35 -13.47
C THR A 172 -6.38 0.39 -14.51
N TRP A 173 -5.93 -0.86 -14.54
CA TRP A 173 -6.24 -1.80 -15.61
C TRP A 173 -6.66 -3.21 -15.14
N LEU A 174 -6.13 -3.72 -14.04
CA LEU A 174 -6.47 -5.06 -13.54
C LEU A 174 -7.84 -5.02 -12.87
N ARG A 175 -8.72 -5.90 -13.33
CA ARG A 175 -10.11 -5.97 -12.83
C ARG A 175 -10.30 -7.24 -12.02
N PRO A 176 -10.94 -7.19 -10.82
CA PRO A 176 -11.18 -8.40 -10.00
C PRO A 176 -11.96 -9.50 -10.74
N GLN A 177 -12.82 -9.12 -11.68
CA GLN A 177 -13.62 -10.05 -12.50
C GLN A 177 -13.13 -10.12 -13.95
N GLY A 178 -11.90 -9.69 -14.21
CA GLY A 178 -11.26 -9.74 -15.52
C GLY A 178 -10.75 -11.14 -15.87
N PRO A 179 -10.20 -11.31 -17.06
CA PRO A 179 -9.64 -12.59 -17.52
C PRO A 179 -8.37 -13.00 -16.76
N LEU A 180 -7.71 -12.07 -16.06
CA LEU A 180 -6.52 -12.28 -15.26
C LEU A 180 -6.84 -11.91 -13.81
N SER A 181 -6.75 -12.88 -12.88
CA SER A 181 -6.90 -12.62 -11.45
C SER A 181 -5.66 -11.96 -10.85
N TYR A 182 -5.80 -11.32 -9.67
CA TYR A 182 -4.67 -10.77 -8.92
C TYR A 182 -3.64 -11.84 -8.54
N ASP A 183 -4.09 -13.05 -8.19
CA ASP A 183 -3.18 -14.17 -7.90
C ASP A 183 -2.43 -14.65 -9.15
N ALA A 184 -3.08 -14.71 -10.30
CA ALA A 184 -2.42 -15.05 -11.56
C ALA A 184 -1.42 -13.96 -11.97
N PHE A 185 -1.78 -12.68 -11.81
CA PHE A 185 -0.87 -11.57 -12.05
C PHE A 185 0.33 -11.58 -11.08
N ALA A 186 0.13 -11.99 -9.83
CA ALA A 186 1.24 -12.17 -8.88
C ALA A 186 2.27 -13.18 -9.39
N LEU A 187 1.82 -14.27 -10.02
CA LEU A 187 2.72 -15.25 -10.63
C LEU A 187 3.49 -14.68 -11.82
N GLU A 188 2.86 -13.85 -12.65
CA GLU A 188 3.54 -13.17 -13.76
C GLU A 188 4.61 -12.19 -13.25
N VAL A 189 4.30 -11.42 -12.20
CA VAL A 189 5.28 -10.52 -11.56
C VAL A 189 6.45 -11.31 -10.99
N ILE A 190 6.19 -12.42 -10.29
CA ILE A 190 7.22 -13.30 -9.73
C ILE A 190 8.09 -13.88 -10.84
N THR A 191 7.49 -14.40 -11.91
CA THR A 191 8.20 -14.97 -13.06
C THR A 191 9.10 -13.93 -13.72
N THR A 192 8.58 -12.71 -13.92
CA THR A 192 9.34 -11.60 -14.49
C THR A 192 10.50 -11.20 -13.58
N LEU A 193 10.28 -11.13 -12.27
CA LEU A 193 11.31 -10.84 -11.28
C LEU A 193 12.42 -11.91 -11.30
N GLU A 194 12.06 -13.18 -11.25
CA GLU A 194 13.01 -14.30 -11.26
C GLU A 194 13.87 -14.29 -12.53
N ASN A 195 13.26 -14.19 -13.70
CA ASN A 195 13.97 -14.18 -14.97
C ASN A 195 14.87 -12.92 -15.12
N GLY A 196 14.40 -11.76 -14.70
CA GLY A 196 15.18 -10.52 -14.75
C GLY A 196 16.30 -10.47 -13.72
N PHE A 197 16.10 -11.02 -12.52
CA PHE A 197 17.08 -10.95 -11.43
C PHE A 197 18.13 -12.06 -11.49
N THR A 198 17.87 -13.15 -12.20
CA THR A 198 18.84 -14.21 -12.45
C THR A 198 19.66 -13.98 -13.73
N SER A 199 19.23 -13.06 -14.60
CA SER A 199 19.96 -12.66 -15.78
C SER A 199 21.25 -11.89 -15.42
N PRO A 200 22.30 -11.92 -16.28
CA PRO A 200 23.50 -11.12 -16.07
C PRO A 200 23.18 -9.64 -15.84
N LYS A 201 23.95 -8.98 -14.98
CA LYS A 201 23.79 -7.54 -14.72
C LYS A 201 24.02 -6.77 -16.02
N PRO A 202 23.15 -5.80 -16.38
CA PRO A 202 23.46 -4.89 -17.46
C PRO A 202 24.70 -4.06 -17.13
N GLU A 203 25.56 -3.83 -18.11
CA GLU A 203 26.67 -2.92 -17.98
C GLU A 203 26.12 -1.48 -17.99
N TYR A 204 26.18 -0.81 -16.85
CA TYR A 204 25.86 0.61 -16.77
C TYR A 204 27.07 1.44 -17.18
N GLN A 205 26.95 2.20 -18.26
CA GLN A 205 27.91 3.24 -18.52
C GLN A 205 27.70 4.39 -17.52
N PRO A 206 28.75 4.83 -16.80
CA PRO A 206 28.61 5.99 -15.93
C PRO A 206 28.24 7.22 -16.77
N HIS A 207 27.22 7.95 -16.32
CA HIS A 207 26.95 9.26 -16.90
C HIS A 207 28.22 10.10 -16.81
N LYS A 208 28.75 10.51 -17.96
CA LYS A 208 29.79 11.56 -17.99
C LYS A 208 29.11 12.85 -17.51
N PRO A 209 29.71 13.56 -16.54
CA PRO A 209 29.22 14.85 -16.06
C PRO A 209 29.14 15.90 -17.17
#